data_9e670b47dc2e2250e1bdb918b3bc8ae8
#
_entry.id   9e670b47dc2e2250e1bdb918b3bc8ae8
#
_cell.length_a   1.000
_cell.length_b   1.000
_cell.length_c   1.000
_cell.angle_alpha   90.00
_cell.angle_beta   90.00
_cell.angle_gamma   90.00
#
_symmetry.space_group_name_H-M   'P 1'
#
loop_
_entity.id
_entity.type
_entity.pdbx_description
1 polymer ?
#
loop_
_entity_poly.entity_id
_entity_poly.type
_entity_poly.pdbx_seq_one_letter_code
_entity_poly.pdbx_strand_id
1 'polypeptide(L)'
;NVDACITKLRIQVVDPSKVNKQALLQLGAKGVMNPSKQSVYAVFGTNADRIKNEIKDIFNGKSPLLTNVVLSSGPALAAAQPKKKHRKHLQVIAPVKGEVVSTKSVKDETFSKDLMGHGFAIIPESNEFVAPVSGEIVLVNNHAFGIRTENGVEILVHVGLDTVKLTNKGVFKSHVKLGQKVGVGTLVLTADLDKIKANKLDTITPVIVLNESLGKKKIIIKKFGQVNQKAKILTIK
;
A
#
# COMPACT_ATOMS: atom_id res chain seq x y z
N ASN A 1 -9.79 4.25 -20.86
CA ASN A 1 -9.71 3.04 -20.06
C ASN A 1 -9.29 3.39 -18.62
N VAL A 2 -9.89 2.72 -17.62
CA VAL A 2 -9.59 2.91 -16.21
C VAL A 2 -9.19 1.59 -15.60
N ASP A 3 -8.00 1.57 -14.95
CA ASP A 3 -7.48 0.45 -14.19
C ASP A 3 -6.95 0.94 -12.84
N ALA A 4 -6.70 0.05 -11.91
CA ALA A 4 -6.11 0.40 -10.61
C ALA A 4 -5.05 -0.61 -10.18
N CYS A 5 -4.07 -0.11 -9.44
CA CYS A 5 -3.30 -0.93 -8.52
C CYS A 5 -3.76 -0.60 -7.09
N ILE A 6 -3.13 -1.21 -6.09
CA ILE A 6 -3.49 -1.03 -4.67
C ILE A 6 -3.52 0.44 -4.22
N THR A 7 -2.71 1.30 -4.84
CA THR A 7 -2.52 2.68 -4.38
C THR A 7 -2.97 3.73 -5.38
N LYS A 8 -3.09 3.38 -6.66
CA LYS A 8 -3.29 4.34 -7.75
C LYS A 8 -4.41 3.90 -8.67
N LEU A 9 -5.27 4.85 -8.99
CA LEU A 9 -6.14 4.78 -10.17
C LEU A 9 -5.31 5.14 -11.39
N ARG A 10 -5.30 4.28 -12.41
CA ARG A 10 -4.58 4.45 -13.67
C ARG A 10 -5.59 4.76 -14.76
N ILE A 11 -5.56 5.97 -15.27
CA ILE A 11 -6.53 6.46 -16.27
C ILE A 11 -5.80 6.70 -17.58
N GLN A 12 -6.23 6.04 -18.64
CA GLN A 12 -5.81 6.37 -20.00
C GLN A 12 -6.68 7.49 -20.53
N VAL A 13 -6.04 8.54 -21.02
CA VAL A 13 -6.69 9.74 -21.55
C VAL A 13 -6.14 10.09 -22.91
N VAL A 14 -6.94 10.75 -23.75
CA VAL A 14 -6.48 11.24 -25.06
C VAL A 14 -5.53 12.41 -24.87
N ASP A 15 -5.84 13.31 -23.93
CA ASP A 15 -5.07 14.51 -23.64
C ASP A 15 -5.00 14.73 -22.12
N PRO A 16 -3.84 14.51 -21.47
CA PRO A 16 -3.68 14.70 -20.04
C PRO A 16 -3.80 16.16 -19.58
N SER A 17 -3.62 17.14 -20.48
CA SER A 17 -3.74 18.55 -20.15
C SER A 17 -5.17 18.97 -19.80
N LYS A 18 -6.15 18.23 -20.33
CA LYS A 18 -7.59 18.43 -20.05
C LYS A 18 -8.05 17.81 -18.73
N VAL A 19 -7.20 17.06 -18.05
CA VAL A 19 -7.54 16.47 -16.75
C VAL A 19 -7.44 17.51 -15.66
N ASN A 20 -8.56 17.78 -15.00
CA ASN A 20 -8.60 18.70 -13.85
C ASN A 20 -7.98 18.02 -12.62
N LYS A 21 -6.66 18.22 -12.43
CA LYS A 21 -5.91 17.66 -11.29
C LYS A 21 -6.45 18.14 -9.95
N GLN A 22 -6.89 19.39 -9.90
CA GLN A 22 -7.39 20.00 -8.66
C GLN A 22 -8.72 19.36 -8.23
N ALA A 23 -9.60 19.04 -9.18
CA ALA A 23 -10.82 18.29 -8.90
C ALA A 23 -10.50 16.88 -8.36
N LEU A 24 -9.51 16.17 -8.91
CA LEU A 24 -9.09 14.87 -8.39
C LEU A 24 -8.55 14.96 -6.95
N LEU A 25 -7.81 16.01 -6.63
CA LEU A 25 -7.33 16.25 -5.25
C LEU A 25 -8.51 16.57 -4.30
N GLN A 26 -9.49 17.36 -4.74
CA GLN A 26 -10.71 17.63 -3.96
C GLN A 26 -11.55 16.36 -3.72
N LEU A 27 -11.54 15.42 -4.67
CA LEU A 27 -12.16 14.10 -4.55
C LEU A 27 -11.36 13.13 -3.66
N GLY A 28 -10.28 13.58 -3.02
CA GLY A 28 -9.50 12.81 -2.07
C GLY A 28 -8.28 12.10 -2.65
N ALA A 29 -7.87 12.41 -3.88
CA ALA A 29 -6.57 11.95 -4.38
C ALA A 29 -5.44 12.64 -3.58
N LYS A 30 -4.47 11.85 -3.14
CA LYS A 30 -3.28 12.33 -2.39
C LYS A 30 -2.19 12.89 -3.29
N GLY A 31 -2.28 12.61 -4.58
CA GLY A 31 -1.40 13.09 -5.62
C GLY A 31 -1.88 12.68 -7.00
N VAL A 32 -1.53 13.48 -8.01
CA VAL A 32 -1.88 13.23 -9.41
C VAL A 32 -0.63 13.38 -10.26
N MET A 33 -0.30 12.35 -11.01
CA MET A 33 0.92 12.23 -11.82
C MET A 33 0.59 11.91 -13.27
N ASN A 34 1.40 12.40 -14.21
CA ASN A 34 1.31 12.08 -15.63
C ASN A 34 2.54 11.26 -16.04
N PRO A 35 2.53 9.93 -15.92
CA PRO A 35 3.69 9.09 -16.23
C PRO A 35 3.97 9.01 -17.73
N SER A 36 3.02 9.34 -18.58
CA SER A 36 3.15 9.39 -20.04
C SER A 36 2.22 10.42 -20.66
N LYS A 37 2.36 10.63 -21.98
CA LYS A 37 1.52 11.55 -22.77
C LYS A 37 0.03 11.14 -22.85
N GLN A 38 -0.32 9.94 -22.41
CA GLN A 38 -1.69 9.41 -22.50
C GLN A 38 -2.16 8.76 -21.19
N SER A 39 -1.47 9.02 -20.09
CA SER A 39 -1.82 8.40 -18.81
C SER A 39 -1.82 9.40 -17.67
N VAL A 40 -2.82 9.30 -16.83
CA VAL A 40 -2.91 10.02 -15.55
C VAL A 40 -3.05 9.01 -14.43
N TYR A 41 -2.22 9.15 -13.40
CA TYR A 41 -2.28 8.34 -12.19
C TYR A 41 -2.75 9.21 -11.04
N ALA A 42 -3.83 8.80 -10.39
CA ALA A 42 -4.36 9.46 -9.19
C ALA A 42 -4.20 8.52 -7.99
N VAL A 43 -3.50 8.97 -6.95
CA VAL A 43 -3.19 8.20 -5.74
C VAL A 43 -4.36 8.31 -4.77
N PHE A 44 -5.20 7.29 -4.69
CA PHE A 44 -6.33 7.20 -3.74
C PHE A 44 -6.05 6.25 -2.58
N GLY A 45 -4.83 5.71 -2.50
CA GLY A 45 -4.48 4.72 -1.49
C GLY A 45 -5.26 3.41 -1.70
N THR A 46 -5.55 2.72 -0.62
CA THR A 46 -6.25 1.43 -0.62
C THR A 46 -7.67 1.48 -1.21
N ASN A 47 -8.21 2.67 -1.46
CA ASN A 47 -9.51 2.87 -2.12
C ASN A 47 -9.46 2.81 -3.66
N ALA A 48 -8.28 2.78 -4.27
CA ALA A 48 -8.14 2.88 -5.73
C ALA A 48 -8.90 1.78 -6.50
N ASP A 49 -8.84 0.54 -6.01
CA ASP A 49 -9.50 -0.59 -6.66
C ASP A 49 -11.04 -0.50 -6.55
N ARG A 50 -11.56 -0.08 -5.39
CA ARG A 50 -12.99 0.18 -5.19
C ARG A 50 -13.50 1.27 -6.15
N ILE A 51 -12.79 2.40 -6.22
CA ILE A 51 -13.14 3.51 -7.11
C ILE A 51 -13.12 3.06 -8.57
N LYS A 52 -12.12 2.26 -9.00
CA LYS A 52 -12.08 1.67 -10.35
C LYS A 52 -13.34 0.85 -10.65
N ASN A 53 -13.76 0.00 -9.71
CA ASN A 53 -14.93 -0.87 -9.91
C ASN A 53 -16.22 -0.04 -10.01
N GLU A 54 -16.40 0.97 -9.16
CA GLU A 54 -17.53 1.91 -9.21
C GLU A 54 -17.57 2.66 -10.56
N ILE A 55 -16.43 3.15 -11.04
CA ILE A 55 -16.33 3.80 -12.34
C ILE A 55 -16.73 2.83 -13.47
N LYS A 56 -16.25 1.58 -13.44
CA LYS A 56 -16.62 0.57 -14.45
C LYS A 56 -18.08 0.23 -14.41
N ASP A 57 -18.70 0.15 -13.24
CA ASP A 57 -20.13 -0.12 -13.10
C ASP A 57 -20.99 1.03 -13.65
N ILE A 58 -20.55 2.27 -13.47
CA ILE A 58 -21.20 3.44 -14.09
C ILE A 58 -21.10 3.37 -15.63
N PHE A 59 -19.91 3.10 -16.17
CA PHE A 59 -19.72 2.97 -17.63
C PHE A 59 -20.49 1.81 -18.24
N ASN A 60 -20.72 0.75 -17.49
CA ASN A 60 -21.49 -0.42 -17.93
C ASN A 60 -23.01 -0.28 -17.70
N GLY A 61 -23.48 0.88 -17.24
CA GLY A 61 -24.89 1.15 -16.96
C GLY A 61 -25.47 0.36 -15.78
N LYS A 62 -24.62 -0.23 -14.94
CA LYS A 62 -25.03 -1.02 -13.77
C LYS A 62 -25.33 -0.17 -12.55
N SER A 63 -24.90 1.08 -12.53
CA SER A 63 -25.11 2.02 -11.43
C SER A 63 -25.65 3.34 -11.98
N PRO A 64 -26.72 3.93 -11.43
CA PRO A 64 -27.16 5.24 -11.84
C PRO A 64 -26.08 6.26 -11.56
N LEU A 65 -25.85 7.21 -12.48
CA LEU A 65 -25.06 8.42 -12.23
C LEU A 65 -25.67 9.11 -11.02
N LEU A 66 -25.01 9.05 -9.87
CA LEU A 66 -25.47 9.73 -8.67
C LEU A 66 -25.29 11.24 -8.87
N THR A 67 -26.38 11.93 -9.07
CA THR A 67 -26.44 13.40 -9.23
C THR A 67 -26.09 14.15 -7.94
N ASN A 68 -25.97 13.43 -6.81
CA ASN A 68 -25.54 13.99 -5.52
C ASN A 68 -24.75 12.96 -4.71
N VAL A 69 -23.49 12.73 -5.05
CA VAL A 69 -22.59 12.02 -4.15
C VAL A 69 -22.03 13.03 -3.15
N VAL A 70 -22.71 13.18 -2.03
CA VAL A 70 -21.99 13.49 -0.80
C VAL A 70 -21.02 12.30 -0.61
N LEU A 71 -19.73 12.55 -0.72
CA LEU A 71 -18.69 11.60 -0.34
C LEU A 71 -18.88 11.29 1.16
N SER A 72 -19.84 10.41 1.49
CA SER A 72 -19.80 9.73 2.75
C SER A 72 -18.51 8.92 2.71
N SER A 73 -17.51 9.35 3.49
CA SER A 73 -16.47 8.46 3.97
C SER A 73 -17.14 7.10 4.19
N GLY A 74 -16.74 6.09 3.39
CA GLY A 74 -17.26 4.73 3.53
C GLY A 74 -17.26 4.36 5.01
N PRO A 75 -18.09 3.42 5.48
CA PRO A 75 -18.25 3.20 6.89
C PRO A 75 -16.89 3.10 7.52
N ALA A 76 -16.52 4.11 8.30
CA ALA A 76 -15.48 3.97 9.29
C ALA A 76 -15.98 2.80 10.12
N LEU A 77 -15.40 1.60 9.87
CA LEU A 77 -15.65 0.45 10.71
C LEU A 77 -15.47 0.96 12.13
N ALA A 78 -16.56 0.91 12.89
CA ALA A 78 -16.70 1.50 14.20
C ALA A 78 -15.39 1.29 14.96
N ALA A 79 -14.73 2.38 15.28
CA ALA A 79 -13.52 2.36 16.08
C ALA A 79 -13.89 1.72 17.41
N ALA A 80 -13.54 0.46 17.59
CA ALA A 80 -13.61 -0.18 18.89
C ALA A 80 -12.78 0.71 19.84
N GLN A 81 -13.45 1.30 20.82
CA GLN A 81 -12.82 2.19 21.78
C GLN A 81 -11.60 1.48 22.40
N PRO A 82 -10.39 2.07 22.35
CA PRO A 82 -9.21 1.42 22.87
C PRO A 82 -9.34 1.31 24.38
N LYS A 83 -9.41 0.08 24.90
CA LYS A 83 -9.16 -0.19 26.31
C LYS A 83 -7.80 0.40 26.68
N LYS A 84 -7.75 1.32 27.64
CA LYS A 84 -6.53 1.93 28.16
C LYS A 84 -5.55 0.83 28.60
N LYS A 85 -4.63 0.43 27.71
CA LYS A 85 -3.46 -0.38 28.05
C LYS A 85 -2.22 0.48 27.83
N HIS A 86 -1.24 0.33 28.72
CA HIS A 86 0.07 1.01 28.71
C HIS A 86 0.57 1.28 27.30
N ARG A 87 0.99 2.53 27.04
CA ARG A 87 1.58 2.99 25.74
C ARG A 87 2.89 2.22 25.46
N LYS A 88 2.78 0.96 25.06
CA LYS A 88 3.92 0.27 24.44
C LYS A 88 4.13 0.86 23.05
N HIS A 89 5.33 1.36 22.81
CA HIS A 89 5.72 1.77 21.45
C HIS A 89 5.55 0.62 20.47
N LEU A 90 4.89 0.86 19.35
CA LEU A 90 4.75 -0.15 18.32
C LEU A 90 6.08 -0.32 17.59
N GLN A 91 6.59 -1.54 17.57
CA GLN A 91 7.80 -1.90 16.82
C GLN A 91 7.37 -2.49 15.48
N VAL A 92 7.98 -2.02 14.39
CA VAL A 92 7.83 -2.59 13.05
C VAL A 92 9.14 -3.29 12.70
N ILE A 93 9.05 -4.58 12.37
CA ILE A 93 10.21 -5.39 12.00
C ILE A 93 10.41 -5.43 10.48
N ALA A 94 11.61 -5.86 10.04
CA ALA A 94 11.86 -6.19 8.64
C ALA A 94 11.00 -7.40 8.23
N PRO A 95 10.11 -7.25 7.22
CA PRO A 95 9.27 -8.36 6.77
C PRO A 95 10.07 -9.41 6.00
N VAL A 96 11.26 -9.08 5.54
CA VAL A 96 12.12 -9.94 4.73
C VAL A 96 13.58 -9.64 5.07
N LYS A 97 14.48 -10.59 4.82
CA LYS A 97 15.93 -10.35 4.85
C LYS A 97 16.32 -9.47 3.66
N GLY A 98 17.27 -8.53 3.85
CA GLY A 98 17.78 -7.66 2.79
C GLY A 98 18.35 -6.35 3.28
N GLU A 99 18.50 -5.38 2.37
CA GLU A 99 19.02 -4.06 2.65
C GLU A 99 17.90 -3.05 2.87
N VAL A 100 17.85 -2.45 4.07
CA VAL A 100 16.90 -1.36 4.39
C VAL A 100 17.44 -0.04 3.85
N VAL A 101 16.61 0.63 3.06
CA VAL A 101 16.91 1.92 2.44
C VAL A 101 15.78 2.93 2.71
N SER A 102 16.04 4.21 2.44
CA SER A 102 15.02 5.26 2.53
C SER A 102 13.93 5.07 1.46
N THR A 103 12.68 5.39 1.78
CA THR A 103 11.59 5.48 0.80
C THR A 103 11.91 6.44 -0.34
N LYS A 104 12.73 7.45 -0.10
CA LYS A 104 13.20 8.41 -1.12
C LYS A 104 14.00 7.77 -2.24
N SER A 105 14.61 6.60 -2.02
CA SER A 105 15.35 5.84 -3.03
C SER A 105 14.43 5.04 -3.96
N VAL A 106 13.13 4.94 -3.63
CA VAL A 106 12.16 4.18 -4.43
C VAL A 106 11.80 4.95 -5.70
N LYS A 107 11.92 4.31 -6.85
CA LYS A 107 11.60 4.90 -8.17
C LYS A 107 10.09 4.93 -8.44
N ASP A 108 9.30 5.28 -7.45
CA ASP A 108 7.85 5.48 -7.52
C ASP A 108 7.47 6.68 -6.64
N GLU A 109 6.92 7.72 -7.23
CA GLU A 109 6.56 8.96 -6.54
C GLU A 109 5.53 8.76 -5.41
N THR A 110 4.71 7.73 -5.47
CA THR A 110 3.75 7.39 -4.43
C THR A 110 4.45 7.13 -3.10
N PHE A 111 5.61 6.48 -3.16
CA PHE A 111 6.41 6.13 -1.98
C PHE A 111 7.50 7.16 -1.70
N SER A 112 8.22 7.63 -2.74
CA SER A 112 9.34 8.56 -2.55
C SER A 112 8.92 9.97 -2.12
N LYS A 113 7.67 10.37 -2.43
CA LYS A 113 7.05 11.63 -1.98
C LYS A 113 6.13 11.47 -0.76
N ASP A 114 6.18 10.32 -0.10
CA ASP A 114 5.39 10.01 1.11
C ASP A 114 3.86 10.21 0.95
N LEU A 115 3.32 10.08 -0.27
CA LEU A 115 1.89 10.32 -0.55
C LEU A 115 0.97 9.34 0.18
N MET A 116 1.45 8.13 0.48
CA MET A 116 0.71 7.11 1.22
C MET A 116 0.98 7.14 2.72
N GLY A 117 2.14 7.61 3.10
CA GLY A 117 2.62 7.56 4.47
C GLY A 117 4.13 7.45 4.55
N HIS A 118 4.64 7.33 5.76
CA HIS A 118 6.07 7.30 6.03
C HIS A 118 6.53 5.89 6.39
N GLY A 119 7.77 5.57 6.06
CA GLY A 119 8.33 4.26 6.38
C GLY A 119 9.73 4.08 5.85
N PHE A 120 10.02 2.86 5.44
CA PHE A 120 11.29 2.48 4.82
C PHE A 120 11.00 1.61 3.60
N ALA A 121 12.02 1.37 2.79
CA ALA A 121 11.98 0.33 1.77
C ALA A 121 13.05 -0.71 2.09
N ILE A 122 12.89 -1.92 1.56
CA ILE A 122 13.87 -2.98 1.69
C ILE A 122 14.12 -3.59 0.31
N ILE A 123 15.41 -3.79 -0.05
CA ILE A 123 15.82 -4.56 -1.21
C ILE A 123 15.91 -6.00 -0.75
N PRO A 124 14.95 -6.87 -1.12
CA PRO A 124 14.83 -8.21 -0.56
C PRO A 124 15.89 -9.17 -1.10
N GLU A 125 16.38 -10.05 -0.23
CA GLU A 125 17.31 -11.14 -0.53
C GLU A 125 16.69 -12.53 -0.33
N SER A 126 15.42 -12.60 0.08
CA SER A 126 14.68 -13.86 0.22
C SER A 126 13.24 -13.71 -0.24
N ASN A 127 12.61 -14.84 -0.55
CA ASN A 127 11.29 -14.89 -1.18
C ASN A 127 10.13 -14.85 -0.18
N GLU A 128 10.39 -14.97 1.13
CA GLU A 128 9.37 -15.07 2.17
C GLU A 128 9.17 -13.75 2.90
N PHE A 129 7.96 -13.23 2.87
CA PHE A 129 7.58 -11.97 3.51
C PHE A 129 6.66 -12.27 4.70
N VAL A 130 7.09 -11.83 5.89
CA VAL A 130 6.36 -12.04 7.14
C VAL A 130 5.65 -10.76 7.61
N ALA A 131 4.68 -10.93 8.49
CA ALA A 131 3.97 -9.83 9.13
C ALA A 131 4.94 -8.94 9.93
N PRO A 132 5.10 -7.65 9.58
CA PRO A 132 6.01 -6.74 10.29
C PRO A 132 5.47 -6.28 11.65
N VAL A 133 4.19 -6.49 11.91
CA VAL A 133 3.48 -6.20 13.17
C VAL A 133 2.42 -7.27 13.41
N SER A 134 1.94 -7.37 14.65
CA SER A 134 0.72 -8.17 14.95
C SER A 134 -0.52 -7.35 14.65
N GLY A 135 -1.57 -8.00 14.13
CA GLY A 135 -2.83 -7.33 13.82
C GLY A 135 -3.75 -8.17 12.94
N GLU A 136 -4.66 -7.50 12.29
CA GLU A 136 -5.62 -8.08 11.35
C GLU A 136 -5.20 -7.75 9.90
N ILE A 137 -5.27 -8.72 9.01
CA ILE A 137 -5.06 -8.51 7.57
C ILE A 137 -6.24 -7.71 7.02
N VAL A 138 -6.02 -6.45 6.70
CA VAL A 138 -7.04 -5.53 6.14
C VAL A 138 -6.91 -5.33 4.64
N LEU A 139 -5.82 -5.80 4.08
CA LEU A 139 -5.56 -5.85 2.65
C LEU A 139 -4.74 -7.09 2.35
N VAL A 140 -5.14 -7.87 1.37
CA VAL A 140 -4.34 -8.93 0.77
C VAL A 140 -4.57 -8.94 -0.73
N ASN A 141 -3.49 -8.75 -1.45
CA ASN A 141 -3.45 -8.84 -2.89
C ASN A 141 -2.19 -9.63 -3.28
N ASN A 142 -2.09 -10.08 -4.52
CA ASN A 142 -0.98 -10.95 -4.91
C ASN A 142 0.40 -10.38 -4.57
N HIS A 143 0.63 -9.09 -4.76
CA HIS A 143 1.95 -8.43 -4.59
C HIS A 143 2.02 -7.51 -3.37
N ALA A 144 0.97 -7.43 -2.55
CA ALA A 144 0.99 -6.56 -1.39
C ALA A 144 -0.02 -7.00 -0.31
N PHE A 145 0.25 -6.60 0.93
CA PHE A 145 -0.65 -6.84 2.05
C PHE A 145 -0.62 -5.66 3.04
N GLY A 146 -1.72 -5.49 3.75
CA GLY A 146 -1.90 -4.48 4.78
C GLY A 146 -2.33 -5.11 6.10
N ILE A 147 -1.75 -4.63 7.19
CA ILE A 147 -2.07 -5.10 8.54
C ILE A 147 -2.52 -3.91 9.39
N ARG A 148 -3.70 -4.02 10.01
CA ARG A 148 -4.18 -3.08 11.02
C ARG A 148 -3.89 -3.64 12.41
N THR A 149 -3.14 -2.89 13.19
CA THR A 149 -2.85 -3.24 14.59
C THR A 149 -4.06 -2.97 15.50
N GLU A 150 -4.07 -3.52 16.72
CA GLU A 150 -5.11 -3.23 17.72
C GLU A 150 -5.25 -1.73 18.06
N ASN A 151 -4.17 -0.95 17.87
CA ASN A 151 -4.16 0.50 18.09
C ASN A 151 -4.58 1.30 16.84
N GLY A 152 -5.11 0.64 15.83
CA GLY A 152 -5.59 1.24 14.59
C GLY A 152 -4.51 1.69 13.61
N VAL A 153 -3.23 1.44 13.90
CA VAL A 153 -2.14 1.75 12.94
C VAL A 153 -2.13 0.73 11.82
N GLU A 154 -2.08 1.20 10.59
CA GLU A 154 -2.03 0.36 9.40
C GLU A 154 -0.65 0.38 8.75
N ILE A 155 -0.14 -0.81 8.47
CA ILE A 155 1.15 -1.01 7.79
C ILE A 155 0.87 -1.68 6.44
N LEU A 156 1.33 -1.04 5.37
CA LEU A 156 1.33 -1.59 4.01
C LEU A 156 2.71 -2.14 3.67
N VAL A 157 2.76 -3.35 3.13
CA VAL A 157 3.95 -3.94 2.51
C VAL A 157 3.64 -4.17 1.03
N HIS A 158 4.43 -3.57 0.15
CA HIS A 158 4.24 -3.64 -1.31
C HIS A 158 5.48 -4.26 -1.96
N VAL A 159 5.36 -5.51 -2.43
CA VAL A 159 6.50 -6.29 -2.94
C VAL A 159 6.80 -5.93 -4.39
N GLY A 160 7.94 -5.27 -4.59
CA GLY A 160 8.40 -4.78 -5.89
C GLY A 160 7.62 -3.58 -6.43
N LEU A 161 8.07 -3.02 -7.53
CA LEU A 161 7.40 -1.92 -8.22
C LEU A 161 6.75 -2.42 -9.51
N ASP A 162 5.54 -1.94 -9.80
CA ASP A 162 4.72 -2.35 -10.96
C ASP A 162 4.42 -3.85 -11.07
N THR A 163 4.64 -4.59 -10.02
CA THR A 163 4.50 -6.07 -9.96
C THR A 163 3.04 -6.55 -10.05
N VAL A 164 2.07 -5.64 -10.03
CA VAL A 164 0.67 -5.93 -10.41
C VAL A 164 0.58 -6.56 -11.81
N LYS A 165 1.51 -6.27 -12.71
CA LYS A 165 1.60 -6.85 -14.06
C LYS A 165 1.89 -8.36 -14.06
N LEU A 166 2.33 -8.91 -12.93
CA LEU A 166 2.69 -10.32 -12.74
C LEU A 166 1.66 -11.11 -11.94
N THR A 167 0.52 -10.50 -11.60
CA THR A 167 -0.50 -11.07 -10.68
C THR A 167 -0.95 -12.48 -11.06
N ASN A 168 -1.09 -12.77 -12.36
CA ASN A 168 -1.58 -14.06 -12.87
C ASN A 168 -0.46 -14.97 -13.40
N LYS A 169 0.80 -14.69 -13.08
CA LYS A 169 1.97 -15.41 -13.62
C LYS A 169 2.61 -16.40 -12.62
N GLY A 170 1.93 -16.73 -11.53
CA GLY A 170 2.46 -17.66 -10.50
C GLY A 170 3.72 -17.13 -9.79
N VAL A 171 3.86 -15.80 -9.72
CA VAL A 171 5.01 -15.14 -9.06
C VAL A 171 4.77 -14.99 -7.57
N PHE A 172 3.51 -14.87 -7.16
CA PHE A 172 3.11 -14.59 -5.78
C PHE A 172 2.20 -15.69 -5.22
N LYS A 173 2.38 -15.99 -3.93
CA LYS A 173 1.49 -16.87 -3.18
C LYS A 173 1.18 -16.25 -1.83
N SER A 174 -0.10 -15.95 -1.58
CA SER A 174 -0.56 -15.52 -0.25
C SER A 174 -0.77 -16.74 0.66
N HIS A 175 -0.39 -16.60 1.92
CA HIS A 175 -0.56 -17.61 2.98
C HIS A 175 -1.61 -17.20 4.01
N VAL A 176 -2.25 -16.05 3.80
CA VAL A 176 -3.27 -15.49 4.70
C VAL A 176 -4.50 -15.04 3.91
N LYS A 177 -5.59 -14.80 4.65
CA LYS A 177 -6.86 -14.31 4.10
C LYS A 177 -7.20 -12.94 4.70
N LEU A 178 -8.02 -12.16 3.99
CA LEU A 178 -8.61 -10.92 4.52
C LEU A 178 -9.35 -11.20 5.84
N GLY A 179 -9.19 -10.34 6.84
CA GLY A 179 -9.76 -10.48 8.17
C GLY A 179 -8.99 -11.42 9.10
N GLN A 180 -7.99 -12.15 8.62
CA GLN A 180 -7.20 -13.06 9.46
C GLN A 180 -6.34 -12.27 10.46
N LYS A 181 -6.34 -12.70 11.74
CA LYS A 181 -5.40 -12.21 12.76
C LYS A 181 -4.06 -12.90 12.61
N VAL A 182 -2.99 -12.11 12.62
CA VAL A 182 -1.60 -12.60 12.49
C VAL A 182 -0.74 -12.05 13.62
N GLY A 183 0.21 -12.86 14.07
CA GLY A 183 1.29 -12.43 14.94
C GLY A 183 2.45 -11.83 14.13
N VAL A 184 3.26 -10.98 14.77
CA VAL A 184 4.52 -10.52 14.19
C VAL A 184 5.39 -11.72 13.78
N GLY A 185 5.92 -11.71 12.54
CA GLY A 185 6.74 -12.81 12.02
C GLY A 185 5.96 -13.98 11.41
N THR A 186 4.61 -13.93 11.35
CA THR A 186 3.81 -14.90 10.59
C THR A 186 4.09 -14.76 9.10
N LEU A 187 4.31 -15.87 8.37
CA LEU A 187 4.45 -15.86 6.91
C LEU A 187 3.15 -15.39 6.26
N VAL A 188 3.24 -14.32 5.46
CA VAL A 188 2.09 -13.70 4.80
C VAL A 188 2.11 -13.92 3.30
N LEU A 189 3.26 -13.72 2.67
CA LEU A 189 3.40 -13.75 1.22
C LEU A 189 4.72 -14.40 0.83
N THR A 190 4.69 -15.22 -0.19
CA THR A 190 5.90 -15.67 -0.92
C THR A 190 5.91 -15.03 -2.29
N ALA A 191 7.06 -14.47 -2.70
CA ALA A 191 7.27 -13.88 -4.01
C ALA A 191 8.53 -14.46 -4.66
N ASP A 192 8.43 -14.86 -5.92
CA ASP A 192 9.57 -15.31 -6.73
C ASP A 192 10.33 -14.08 -7.25
N LEU A 193 11.37 -13.67 -6.51
CA LEU A 193 12.15 -12.47 -6.82
C LEU A 193 12.90 -12.59 -8.16
N ASP A 194 13.30 -13.80 -8.55
CA ASP A 194 14.02 -14.02 -9.80
C ASP A 194 13.08 -13.85 -10.99
N LYS A 195 11.84 -14.30 -10.89
CA LYS A 195 10.82 -14.03 -11.91
C LYS A 195 10.48 -12.52 -11.99
N ILE A 196 10.46 -11.81 -10.88
CA ILE A 196 10.26 -10.34 -10.89
C ILE A 196 11.39 -9.69 -11.68
N LYS A 197 12.65 -10.00 -11.35
CA LYS A 197 13.85 -9.49 -12.05
C LYS A 197 13.89 -9.88 -13.52
N ALA A 198 13.54 -11.13 -13.86
CA ALA A 198 13.47 -11.62 -15.25
C ALA A 198 12.45 -10.84 -16.10
N ASN A 199 11.39 -10.31 -15.49
CA ASN A 199 10.44 -9.41 -16.15
C ASN A 199 10.88 -7.93 -16.12
N LYS A 200 12.13 -7.63 -15.77
CA LYS A 200 12.73 -6.29 -15.70
C LYS A 200 11.98 -5.35 -14.74
N LEU A 201 11.41 -5.89 -13.66
CA LEU A 201 10.75 -5.14 -12.61
C LEU A 201 11.65 -5.08 -11.37
N ASP A 202 11.53 -3.98 -10.62
CA ASP A 202 12.27 -3.75 -9.39
C ASP A 202 11.66 -4.56 -8.25
N THR A 203 12.50 -5.22 -7.45
CA THR A 203 12.09 -5.99 -6.27
C THR A 203 12.00 -5.15 -5.01
N ILE A 204 12.45 -3.89 -5.04
CA ILE A 204 12.41 -3.00 -3.87
C ILE A 204 11.00 -2.97 -3.28
N THR A 205 10.92 -3.16 -1.97
CA THR A 205 9.68 -3.41 -1.24
C THR A 205 9.44 -2.30 -0.23
N PRO A 206 8.59 -1.31 -0.52
CA PRO A 206 8.14 -0.32 0.46
C PRO A 206 7.36 -0.95 1.62
N VAL A 207 7.66 -0.49 2.85
CA VAL A 207 6.97 -0.80 4.10
C VAL A 207 6.52 0.51 4.72
N ILE A 208 5.24 0.81 4.60
CA ILE A 208 4.68 2.14 4.84
C ILE A 208 3.66 2.11 5.97
N VAL A 209 3.82 3.01 6.93
CA VAL A 209 2.78 3.36 7.91
C VAL A 209 1.83 4.34 7.24
N LEU A 210 0.57 3.96 7.05
CA LEU A 210 -0.40 4.80 6.33
C LEU A 210 -0.74 6.07 7.12
N ASN A 211 -0.70 7.23 6.46
CA ASN A 211 -0.93 8.55 7.07
C ASN A 211 -2.26 8.62 7.82
N GLU A 212 -3.33 8.05 7.26
CA GLU A 212 -4.67 8.06 7.84
C GLU A 212 -4.75 7.34 9.19
N SER A 213 -3.88 6.36 9.40
CA SER A 213 -3.83 5.54 10.62
C SER A 213 -2.85 6.07 11.67
N LEU A 214 -1.95 6.99 11.26
CA LEU A 214 -0.87 7.46 12.13
C LEU A 214 -1.35 8.46 13.19
N GLY A 215 -2.28 9.36 12.86
CA GLY A 215 -2.76 10.41 13.73
C GLY A 215 -1.63 11.31 14.23
N LYS A 216 -1.54 11.52 15.55
CA LYS A 216 -0.48 12.34 16.21
C LYS A 216 0.79 11.54 16.55
N LYS A 217 0.88 10.25 16.16
CA LYS A 217 2.02 9.40 16.48
C LYS A 217 3.24 9.79 15.64
N LYS A 218 4.44 9.60 16.21
CA LYS A 218 5.72 9.88 15.52
C LYS A 218 6.39 8.59 15.10
N ILE A 219 6.98 8.59 13.91
CA ILE A 219 7.76 7.49 13.35
C ILE A 219 9.24 7.77 13.59
N ILE A 220 9.97 6.78 14.07
CA ILE A 220 11.42 6.81 14.24
C ILE A 220 12.01 5.58 13.56
N ILE A 221 12.74 5.77 12.46
CA ILE A 221 13.49 4.71 11.79
C ILE A 221 14.81 4.53 12.55
N LYS A 222 15.12 3.29 12.93
CA LYS A 222 16.27 2.98 13.80
C LYS A 222 17.45 2.36 13.06
N LYS A 223 17.21 1.79 11.87
CA LYS A 223 18.24 1.01 11.18
C LYS A 223 18.08 1.11 9.66
N PHE A 224 19.20 1.33 9.01
CA PHE A 224 19.39 1.20 7.55
C PHE A 224 20.50 0.19 7.28
N GLY A 225 20.66 -0.22 6.01
CA GLY A 225 21.63 -1.20 5.56
C GLY A 225 21.15 -2.63 5.75
N GLN A 226 22.09 -3.56 5.77
CA GLN A 226 21.81 -5.00 5.80
C GLN A 226 21.14 -5.44 7.10
N VAL A 227 20.07 -6.21 6.97
CA VAL A 227 19.30 -6.75 8.09
C VAL A 227 18.85 -8.19 7.83
N ASN A 228 18.74 -8.94 8.91
CA ASN A 228 18.01 -10.21 8.90
C ASN A 228 16.50 -9.95 9.00
N GLN A 229 15.70 -10.89 8.49
CA GLN A 229 14.27 -10.91 8.73
C GLN A 229 13.98 -10.79 10.25
N LYS A 230 12.89 -10.12 10.60
CA LYS A 230 12.46 -9.80 11.98
C LYS A 230 13.35 -8.79 12.75
N ALA A 231 14.39 -8.20 12.13
CA ALA A 231 15.12 -7.08 12.74
C ALA A 231 14.16 -5.90 13.00
N LYS A 232 14.32 -5.22 14.14
CA LYS A 232 13.52 -4.03 14.48
C LYS A 232 14.02 -2.83 13.67
N ILE A 233 13.18 -2.30 12.78
CA ILE A 233 13.56 -1.22 11.87
C ILE A 233 12.97 0.13 12.29
N LEU A 234 11.70 0.14 12.71
CA LEU A 234 10.95 1.36 12.94
C LEU A 234 10.17 1.27 14.25
N THR A 235 10.06 2.41 14.94
CA THR A 235 9.25 2.55 16.15
C THR A 235 8.21 3.65 15.95
N ILE A 236 6.96 3.39 16.32
CA ILE A 236 5.87 4.37 16.37
C ILE A 236 5.58 4.70 17.84
N LYS A 237 5.66 6.00 18.18
CA LYS A 237 5.45 6.54 19.52
C LYS A 237 4.20 7.40 19.59
#